data_5d804aa2d34e11b72544bc1a54a8583c
#
_entry.id   5d804aa2d34e11b72544bc1a54a8583c
#
_cell.length_a   1.000
_cell.length_b   1.000
_cell.length_c   1.000
_cell.angle_alpha   90.00
_cell.angle_beta   90.00
_cell.angle_gamma   90.00
#
_symmetry.space_group_name_H-M   'P 1'
#
loop_
_entity.id
_entity.type
_entity.pdbx_description
1 polymer ?
#
loop_
_entity_poly.entity_id
_entity_poly.type
_entity_poly.pdbx_seq_one_letter_code
_entity_poly.pdbx_strand_id
1 'polypeptide(L)'
;MVADLSQLVKAYDVRGVVPDQWDESLAELFGAAFVQVTAADAIVIGHDMRPTSPALSGAFARGAAARGADVTLIGLCSTDQLYYASGALDLPGAMFTASHNPAQYNGIKMCRAGAAPVGQDTGLREIRTLVEQWSEGAPQPPASPTPGTITERDTLTDYAAHLLALVDLKAIRPLKVVVDAGNGMGGHTVPTVFKGLPLDLVPLYFELDGTFPNHEANPLDPKNIVDLQARVLAEGADLGLAFDGDADRCFVVDERGAGVSPSAITALVAARELARNGGKGTVIHNLITSWSVPEVVRENGGTPVRTRVGHSFIKTEMAEHGAIFGGEHSAHYYFRDFWNADTGMLAALHVLAALGGQDGPLSELVAAYDRYAGSGEINSTVADQAASLTAIRSAYSTRDDITFDDLDGLTVTSTDWWFNLRASNTEPLLRLNVEARDERTMTAVRDEVLALIRA
;
A
#
# COMPACT_ATOMS: atom_id res chain seq x y z
N MET A 1 28.78 15.56 2.40
CA MET A 1 27.81 16.38 1.65
C MET A 1 26.61 16.58 2.54
N VAL A 2 26.06 17.79 2.64
CA VAL A 2 24.77 18.00 3.30
C VAL A 2 23.73 17.36 2.39
N ALA A 3 23.01 16.35 2.87
CA ALA A 3 21.98 15.70 2.10
C ALA A 3 20.78 16.66 1.95
N ASP A 4 20.27 16.81 0.74
CA ASP A 4 19.01 17.54 0.51
C ASP A 4 17.84 16.67 0.98
N LEU A 5 17.47 16.81 2.25
CA LEU A 5 16.38 16.03 2.85
C LEU A 5 15.02 16.35 2.23
N SER A 6 14.88 17.44 1.45
CA SER A 6 13.66 17.71 0.70
C SER A 6 13.41 16.65 -0.39
N GLN A 7 14.48 16.04 -0.88
CA GLN A 7 14.41 14.96 -1.86
C GLN A 7 14.23 13.57 -1.22
N LEU A 8 14.57 13.42 0.07
CA LEU A 8 14.48 12.17 0.80
C LEU A 8 13.14 12.02 1.54
N VAL A 9 12.74 13.04 2.29
CA VAL A 9 11.52 13.00 3.10
C VAL A 9 10.33 13.37 2.24
N LYS A 10 9.54 12.36 1.90
CA LYS A 10 8.33 12.48 1.07
C LYS A 10 7.10 12.88 1.93
N ALA A 11 5.91 12.70 1.38
CA ALA A 11 4.67 13.04 2.10
C ALA A 11 4.46 12.19 3.38
N TYR A 12 4.92 10.94 3.38
CA TYR A 12 4.62 9.98 4.48
C TYR A 12 5.78 9.02 4.81
N ASP A 13 6.89 9.10 4.14
CA ASP A 13 8.05 8.23 4.36
C ASP A 13 9.37 8.94 4.02
N VAL A 14 10.47 8.29 4.34
CA VAL A 14 11.80 8.61 3.84
C VAL A 14 12.09 7.68 2.67
N ARG A 15 12.58 8.21 1.55
CA ARG A 15 12.89 7.39 0.38
C ARG A 15 13.96 8.01 -0.49
N GLY A 16 15.02 7.27 -0.78
CA GLY A 16 16.14 7.75 -1.62
C GLY A 16 17.09 6.65 -2.04
N VAL A 17 18.02 7.01 -2.92
CA VAL A 17 19.07 6.13 -3.43
C VAL A 17 20.20 6.00 -2.39
N VAL A 18 20.61 4.78 -2.11
CA VAL A 18 21.68 4.45 -1.16
C VAL A 18 22.91 3.95 -1.95
N PRO A 19 24.12 4.45 -1.68
CA PRO A 19 24.48 5.44 -0.65
C PRO A 19 24.45 6.91 -1.12
N ASP A 20 24.04 7.19 -2.35
CA ASP A 20 24.27 8.48 -3.01
C ASP A 20 23.50 9.65 -2.35
N GLN A 21 22.28 9.38 -1.89
CA GLN A 21 21.40 10.39 -1.27
C GLN A 21 21.38 10.30 0.25
N TRP A 22 21.54 9.10 0.82
CA TRP A 22 21.57 8.88 2.26
C TRP A 22 22.31 7.58 2.61
N ASP A 23 22.75 7.49 3.85
CA ASP A 23 23.57 6.41 4.35
C ASP A 23 23.24 6.07 5.83
N GLU A 24 24.04 5.20 6.42
CA GLU A 24 23.93 4.80 7.82
C GLU A 24 24.06 5.97 8.80
N SER A 25 24.85 7.00 8.47
CA SER A 25 25.02 8.16 9.33
C SER A 25 23.71 8.95 9.44
N LEU A 26 23.01 9.14 8.33
CA LEU A 26 21.68 9.75 8.33
C LEU A 26 20.64 8.84 8.98
N ALA A 27 20.70 7.53 8.76
CA ALA A 27 19.80 6.57 9.42
C ALA A 27 19.89 6.65 10.95
N GLU A 28 21.11 6.81 11.49
CA GLU A 28 21.33 7.00 12.93
C GLU A 28 20.71 8.31 13.44
N LEU A 29 20.82 9.41 12.70
CA LEU A 29 20.17 10.68 13.02
C LEU A 29 18.62 10.54 12.96
N PHE A 30 18.08 9.84 11.96
CA PHE A 30 16.64 9.56 11.90
C PHE A 30 16.17 8.77 13.12
N GLY A 31 16.93 7.77 13.59
CA GLY A 31 16.60 7.00 14.79
C GLY A 31 16.54 7.87 16.04
N ALA A 32 17.54 8.73 16.23
CA ALA A 32 17.57 9.69 17.34
C ALA A 32 16.41 10.69 17.29
N ALA A 33 16.10 11.23 16.09
CA ALA A 33 15.00 12.18 15.90
C ALA A 33 13.63 11.51 16.09
N PHE A 34 13.46 10.28 15.63
CA PHE A 34 12.21 9.52 15.77
C PHE A 34 11.86 9.33 17.26
N VAL A 35 12.81 8.87 18.08
CA VAL A 35 12.59 8.72 19.52
C VAL A 35 12.27 10.07 20.18
N GLN A 36 12.97 11.14 19.81
CA GLN A 36 12.70 12.46 20.36
C GLN A 36 11.30 12.98 20.03
N VAL A 37 10.85 12.81 18.77
CA VAL A 37 9.54 13.31 18.31
C VAL A 37 8.39 12.45 18.81
N THR A 38 8.61 11.14 18.92
CA THR A 38 7.59 10.23 19.44
C THR A 38 7.56 10.18 20.98
N ALA A 39 8.61 10.69 21.63
CA ALA A 39 8.84 10.58 23.08
C ALA A 39 8.75 9.13 23.58
N ALA A 40 9.26 8.19 22.78
CA ALA A 40 9.14 6.77 23.02
C ALA A 40 10.25 6.25 23.95
N ASP A 41 9.88 5.48 24.97
CA ASP A 41 10.82 4.75 25.83
C ASP A 41 11.24 3.40 25.20
N ALA A 42 10.48 2.90 24.22
CA ALA A 42 10.79 1.69 23.47
C ALA A 42 10.20 1.75 22.05
N ILE A 43 10.87 1.08 21.08
CA ILE A 43 10.44 1.04 19.68
C ILE A 43 10.65 -0.35 19.09
N VAL A 44 9.96 -0.65 17.96
CA VAL A 44 10.16 -1.85 17.18
C VAL A 44 10.69 -1.50 15.78
N ILE A 45 11.66 -2.29 15.28
CA ILE A 45 12.28 -2.06 13.98
C ILE A 45 12.31 -3.35 13.18
N GLY A 46 11.90 -3.26 11.91
CA GLY A 46 12.02 -4.33 10.95
C GLY A 46 12.62 -3.87 9.63
N HIS A 47 12.99 -4.81 8.78
CA HIS A 47 13.57 -4.49 7.47
C HIS A 47 13.19 -5.52 6.40
N ASP A 48 13.17 -5.09 5.15
CA ASP A 48 13.00 -5.94 3.99
C ASP A 48 14.31 -6.63 3.55
N MET A 49 14.25 -7.35 2.43
CA MET A 49 15.35 -8.14 1.86
C MET A 49 16.40 -7.30 1.12
N ARG A 50 16.27 -5.96 1.01
CA ARG A 50 17.25 -5.13 0.28
C ARG A 50 18.62 -5.20 0.94
N PRO A 51 19.72 -5.26 0.16
CA PRO A 51 21.07 -5.43 0.71
C PRO A 51 21.48 -4.37 1.73
N THR A 52 20.94 -3.15 1.61
CA THR A 52 21.26 -2.02 2.49
C THR A 52 20.37 -1.96 3.74
N SER A 53 19.25 -2.67 3.78
CA SER A 53 18.27 -2.59 4.87
C SER A 53 18.82 -3.01 6.24
N PRO A 54 19.62 -4.09 6.38
CA PRO A 54 20.17 -4.48 7.69
C PRO A 54 21.11 -3.41 8.28
N ALA A 55 21.98 -2.81 7.45
CA ALA A 55 22.94 -1.80 7.93
C ALA A 55 22.22 -0.50 8.35
N LEU A 56 21.26 -0.05 7.55
CA LEU A 56 20.48 1.17 7.83
C LEU A 56 19.59 0.99 9.07
N SER A 57 18.89 -0.14 9.20
CA SER A 57 18.04 -0.44 10.37
C SER A 57 18.87 -0.55 11.65
N GLY A 58 20.07 -1.16 11.58
CA GLY A 58 21.00 -1.21 12.68
C GLY A 58 21.54 0.17 13.11
N ALA A 59 21.81 1.07 12.15
CA ALA A 59 22.22 2.44 12.43
C ALA A 59 21.08 3.23 13.12
N PHE A 60 19.88 3.14 12.60
CA PHE A 60 18.68 3.75 13.25
C PHE A 60 18.49 3.24 14.67
N ALA A 61 18.65 1.93 14.90
CA ALA A 61 18.55 1.32 16.23
C ALA A 61 19.60 1.90 17.18
N ARG A 62 20.85 2.10 16.74
CA ARG A 62 21.88 2.77 17.55
C ARG A 62 21.51 4.21 17.91
N GLY A 63 20.99 4.98 16.93
CA GLY A 63 20.54 6.34 17.15
C GLY A 63 19.41 6.41 18.17
N ALA A 64 18.43 5.50 18.08
CA ALA A 64 17.33 5.39 19.04
C ALA A 64 17.82 5.00 20.44
N ALA A 65 18.65 3.96 20.55
CA ALA A 65 19.20 3.50 21.83
C ALA A 65 20.08 4.57 22.51
N ALA A 66 20.84 5.34 21.73
CA ALA A 66 21.60 6.47 22.27
C ALA A 66 20.72 7.56 22.93
N ARG A 67 19.43 7.62 22.60
CA ARG A 67 18.43 8.50 23.24
C ARG A 67 17.76 7.86 24.45
N GLY A 68 18.09 6.61 24.79
CA GLY A 68 17.58 5.89 25.95
C GLY A 68 16.38 4.99 25.64
N ALA A 69 15.94 4.90 24.38
CA ALA A 69 14.83 4.02 24.01
C ALA A 69 15.31 2.57 23.84
N ASP A 70 14.60 1.62 24.43
CA ASP A 70 14.80 0.20 24.18
C ASP A 70 14.36 -0.14 22.75
N VAL A 71 15.10 -0.99 22.06
CA VAL A 71 14.86 -1.35 20.67
C VAL A 71 14.60 -2.86 20.53
N THR A 72 13.47 -3.21 19.96
CA THR A 72 13.16 -4.58 19.54
C THR A 72 13.37 -4.70 18.04
N LEU A 73 14.38 -5.45 17.60
CA LEU A 73 14.59 -5.80 16.21
C LEU A 73 13.77 -7.05 15.87
N ILE A 74 12.85 -6.94 14.91
CA ILE A 74 12.11 -8.11 14.40
C ILE A 74 12.75 -8.74 13.15
N GLY A 75 13.89 -8.18 12.71
CA GLY A 75 14.65 -8.72 11.59
C GLY A 75 13.93 -8.55 10.25
N LEU A 76 14.08 -9.56 9.39
CA LEU A 76 13.38 -9.64 8.11
C LEU A 76 11.88 -9.75 8.33
N CYS A 77 11.13 -8.80 7.74
CA CYS A 77 9.67 -8.76 7.85
C CYS A 77 9.04 -8.02 6.66
N SER A 78 7.76 -8.29 6.42
CA SER A 78 6.93 -7.42 5.56
C SER A 78 6.52 -6.14 6.30
N THR A 79 6.07 -5.14 5.57
CA THR A 79 5.59 -3.89 6.16
C THR A 79 4.40 -4.14 7.09
N ASP A 80 3.46 -4.99 6.70
CA ASP A 80 2.31 -5.33 7.53
C ASP A 80 2.68 -6.19 8.76
N GLN A 81 3.74 -7.01 8.69
CA GLN A 81 4.29 -7.68 9.87
C GLN A 81 4.88 -6.68 10.88
N LEU A 82 5.51 -5.59 10.41
CA LEU A 82 5.91 -4.50 11.29
C LEU A 82 4.71 -3.80 11.92
N TYR A 83 3.66 -3.52 11.15
CA TYR A 83 2.43 -2.93 11.70
C TYR A 83 1.77 -3.83 12.75
N TYR A 84 1.76 -5.15 12.50
CA TYR A 84 1.37 -6.13 13.51
C TYR A 84 2.21 -5.99 14.79
N ALA A 85 3.53 -5.95 14.67
CA ALA A 85 4.42 -5.86 15.82
C ALA A 85 4.21 -4.54 16.59
N SER A 86 4.07 -3.41 15.88
CA SER A 86 3.74 -2.11 16.47
C SER A 86 2.42 -2.16 17.24
N GLY A 87 1.38 -2.74 16.64
CA GLY A 87 0.06 -2.86 17.27
C GLY A 87 0.04 -3.81 18.46
N ALA A 88 0.61 -5.01 18.30
CA ALA A 88 0.59 -6.04 19.32
C ALA A 88 1.48 -5.73 20.55
N LEU A 89 2.57 -4.99 20.34
CA LEU A 89 3.48 -4.56 21.42
C LEU A 89 3.13 -3.16 21.97
N ASP A 90 2.23 -2.45 21.30
CA ASP A 90 1.90 -1.04 21.57
C ASP A 90 3.13 -0.12 21.57
N LEU A 91 3.99 -0.30 20.55
CA LEU A 91 5.24 0.44 20.38
C LEU A 91 5.26 1.21 19.04
N PRO A 92 5.88 2.41 19.00
CA PRO A 92 6.22 3.03 17.72
C PRO A 92 7.14 2.14 16.90
N GLY A 93 6.99 2.17 15.58
CA GLY A 93 7.70 1.27 14.67
C GLY A 93 8.38 1.98 13.51
N ALA A 94 9.48 1.38 13.02
CA ALA A 94 10.18 1.78 11.82
C ALA A 94 10.46 0.58 10.90
N MET A 95 9.98 0.65 9.66
CA MET A 95 10.21 -0.35 8.61
C MET A 95 11.19 0.16 7.58
N PHE A 96 12.30 -0.56 7.39
CA PHE A 96 13.30 -0.25 6.38
C PHE A 96 12.94 -0.97 5.07
N THR A 97 12.45 -0.18 4.13
CA THR A 97 11.98 -0.64 2.81
C THR A 97 11.85 0.54 1.84
N ALA A 98 11.93 0.25 0.56
CA ALA A 98 11.48 1.17 -0.48
C ALA A 98 10.32 0.58 -1.30
N SER A 99 9.57 -0.39 -0.73
CA SER A 99 8.43 -1.06 -1.35
C SER A 99 8.76 -1.54 -2.78
N HIS A 100 8.06 -1.03 -3.77
CA HIS A 100 8.19 -1.39 -5.18
C HIS A 100 9.26 -0.59 -5.96
N ASN A 101 10.01 0.30 -5.32
CA ASN A 101 11.08 1.05 -6.00
C ASN A 101 12.22 0.13 -6.44
N PRO A 102 12.98 0.51 -7.49
CA PRO A 102 14.16 -0.21 -7.95
C PRO A 102 15.19 -0.52 -6.85
N ALA A 103 16.07 -1.48 -7.11
CA ALA A 103 17.00 -2.06 -6.15
C ALA A 103 17.91 -1.06 -5.41
N GLN A 104 18.31 0.03 -6.07
CA GLN A 104 19.18 1.07 -5.49
C GLN A 104 18.50 1.95 -4.45
N TYR A 105 17.17 1.90 -4.35
CA TYR A 105 16.43 2.69 -3.37
C TYR A 105 16.32 1.95 -2.04
N ASN A 106 16.27 2.73 -0.96
CA ASN A 106 15.80 2.30 0.35
C ASN A 106 15.03 3.44 1.03
N GLY A 107 14.39 3.16 2.15
CA GLY A 107 13.58 4.15 2.84
C GLY A 107 13.20 3.72 4.25
N ILE A 108 12.40 4.56 4.92
CA ILE A 108 11.87 4.30 6.25
C ILE A 108 10.40 4.66 6.27
N LYS A 109 9.53 3.66 6.46
CA LYS A 109 8.14 3.87 6.85
C LYS A 109 8.06 3.88 8.38
N MET A 110 7.43 4.88 8.96
CA MET A 110 7.36 5.05 10.42
C MET A 110 5.92 5.08 10.90
N CYS A 111 5.68 4.52 12.08
CA CYS A 111 4.39 4.60 12.76
C CYS A 111 4.58 4.89 14.26
N ARG A 112 3.57 5.48 14.89
CA ARG A 112 3.42 5.53 16.33
C ARG A 112 2.88 4.20 16.84
N ALA A 113 2.79 4.01 18.15
CA ALA A 113 2.15 2.86 18.78
C ALA A 113 0.75 2.63 18.16
N GLY A 114 0.35 1.35 18.05
CA GLY A 114 -0.89 0.97 17.38
C GLY A 114 -0.86 1.18 15.87
N ALA A 115 0.31 1.10 15.25
CA ALA A 115 0.52 1.27 13.80
C ALA A 115 -0.02 2.62 13.23
N ALA A 116 -0.23 3.64 14.08
CA ALA A 116 -0.73 4.94 13.64
C ALA A 116 0.34 5.66 12.79
N PRO A 117 0.00 6.19 11.59
CA PRO A 117 1.00 6.68 10.65
C PRO A 117 1.74 7.93 11.15
N VAL A 118 3.05 8.01 10.86
CA VAL A 118 3.85 9.23 10.99
C VAL A 118 3.95 9.88 9.61
N GLY A 119 3.11 10.89 9.38
CA GLY A 119 3.11 11.72 8.17
C GLY A 119 3.63 13.13 8.45
N GLN A 120 3.56 14.01 7.43
CA GLN A 120 4.06 15.39 7.53
C GLN A 120 3.51 16.15 8.75
N ASP A 121 2.22 16.01 9.04
CA ASP A 121 1.54 16.75 10.10
C ASP A 121 1.49 15.98 11.44
N THR A 122 2.02 14.73 11.47
CA THR A 122 2.02 13.88 12.68
C THR A 122 3.41 13.51 13.18
N GLY A 123 4.44 14.26 12.75
CA GLY A 123 5.81 14.14 13.25
C GLY A 123 6.91 14.06 12.21
N LEU A 124 6.60 13.69 10.94
CA LEU A 124 7.64 13.51 9.90
C LEU A 124 8.36 14.83 9.57
N ARG A 125 7.64 15.96 9.54
CA ARG A 125 8.23 17.29 9.35
C ARG A 125 9.20 17.66 10.48
N GLU A 126 8.85 17.35 11.71
CA GLU A 126 9.68 17.61 12.89
C GLU A 126 10.92 16.73 12.88
N ILE A 127 10.77 15.43 12.57
CA ILE A 127 11.89 14.50 12.38
C ILE A 127 12.85 15.04 11.32
N ARG A 128 12.33 15.42 10.15
CA ARG A 128 13.13 16.00 9.07
C ARG A 128 13.91 17.23 9.55
N THR A 129 13.24 18.19 10.21
CA THR A 129 13.87 19.41 10.68
C THR A 129 15.03 19.13 11.65
N LEU A 130 14.85 18.18 12.56
CA LEU A 130 15.92 17.77 13.49
C LEU A 130 17.10 17.14 12.75
N VAL A 131 16.84 16.24 11.83
CA VAL A 131 17.90 15.57 11.05
C VAL A 131 18.65 16.58 10.18
N GLU A 132 17.95 17.53 9.52
CA GLU A 132 18.59 18.63 8.77
C GLU A 132 19.54 19.42 9.66
N GLN A 133 19.06 19.93 10.80
CA GLN A 133 19.86 20.70 11.74
C GLN A 133 21.09 19.93 12.25
N TRP A 134 20.91 18.67 12.62
CA TRP A 134 22.01 17.87 13.14
C TRP A 134 23.03 17.48 12.08
N SER A 135 22.60 17.22 10.86
CA SER A 135 23.49 16.95 9.73
C SER A 135 24.34 18.17 9.31
N GLU A 136 23.83 19.37 9.58
CA GLU A 136 24.53 20.65 9.37
C GLU A 136 25.44 21.05 10.53
N GLY A 137 25.52 20.23 11.58
CA GLY A 137 26.41 20.43 12.72
C GLY A 137 25.80 21.18 13.91
N ALA A 138 24.47 21.37 13.91
CA ALA A 138 23.80 21.86 15.11
C ALA A 138 23.97 20.86 16.28
N PRO A 139 24.11 21.35 17.52
CA PRO A 139 24.32 20.47 18.65
C PRO A 139 23.09 19.57 18.86
N GLN A 140 23.35 18.29 18.91
CA GLN A 140 22.33 17.32 19.33
C GLN A 140 22.15 17.39 20.84
N PRO A 141 20.96 17.06 21.35
CA PRO A 141 20.82 16.82 22.79
C PRO A 141 21.84 15.77 23.25
N PRO A 142 22.35 15.84 24.48
CA PRO A 142 23.30 14.85 24.97
C PRO A 142 22.69 13.45 24.90
N ALA A 143 23.53 12.46 24.64
CA ALA A 143 23.11 11.05 24.71
C ALA A 143 22.54 10.75 26.11
N SER A 144 21.60 9.82 26.20
CA SER A 144 21.08 9.37 27.48
C SER A 144 22.21 8.82 28.33
N PRO A 145 22.26 9.18 29.63
CA PRO A 145 23.22 8.59 30.57
C PRO A 145 23.02 7.07 30.72
N THR A 146 21.83 6.59 30.35
CA THR A 146 21.48 5.17 30.28
C THR A 146 20.96 4.87 28.89
N PRO A 147 21.84 4.44 27.94
CA PRO A 147 21.37 4.02 26.62
C PRO A 147 20.37 2.88 26.72
N GLY A 148 19.41 2.85 25.79
CA GLY A 148 18.48 1.74 25.68
C GLY A 148 19.14 0.45 25.24
N THR A 149 18.50 -0.66 25.50
CA THR A 149 18.94 -2.01 25.07
C THR A 149 18.44 -2.31 23.65
N ILE A 150 19.22 -3.10 22.90
CA ILE A 150 18.81 -3.60 21.59
C ILE A 150 18.65 -5.13 21.71
N THR A 151 17.46 -5.60 21.45
CA THR A 151 17.09 -7.03 21.56
C THR A 151 16.45 -7.52 20.25
N GLU A 152 16.42 -8.83 20.03
CA GLU A 152 15.79 -9.45 18.87
C GLU A 152 14.52 -10.21 19.29
N ARG A 153 13.52 -10.22 18.40
CA ARG A 153 12.27 -10.98 18.61
C ARG A 153 11.70 -11.41 17.26
N ASP A 154 11.45 -12.71 17.11
CA ASP A 154 10.67 -13.23 15.99
C ASP A 154 9.17 -12.97 16.24
N THR A 155 8.49 -12.40 15.25
CA THR A 155 7.05 -12.09 15.28
C THR A 155 6.26 -12.77 14.16
N LEU A 156 6.92 -13.53 13.26
CA LEU A 156 6.29 -14.09 12.08
C LEU A 156 5.17 -15.08 12.39
N THR A 157 5.40 -15.98 13.36
CA THR A 157 4.38 -16.97 13.75
C THR A 157 3.16 -16.31 14.40
N ASP A 158 3.40 -15.32 15.28
CA ASP A 158 2.34 -14.60 15.97
C ASP A 158 1.53 -13.73 14.97
N TYR A 159 2.22 -13.09 14.02
CA TYR A 159 1.60 -12.36 12.92
C TYR A 159 0.69 -13.26 12.08
N ALA A 160 1.19 -14.43 11.64
CA ALA A 160 0.40 -15.38 10.88
C ALA A 160 -0.86 -15.84 11.65
N ALA A 161 -0.70 -16.17 12.93
CA ALA A 161 -1.81 -16.58 13.79
C ALA A 161 -2.86 -15.46 13.93
N HIS A 162 -2.41 -14.20 14.06
CA HIS A 162 -3.30 -13.04 14.14
C HIS A 162 -4.12 -12.87 12.85
N LEU A 163 -3.49 -12.90 11.68
CA LEU A 163 -4.19 -12.78 10.40
C LEU A 163 -5.23 -13.89 10.20
N LEU A 164 -4.85 -15.15 10.51
CA LEU A 164 -5.74 -16.29 10.38
C LEU A 164 -6.92 -16.26 11.35
N ALA A 165 -6.80 -15.53 12.46
CA ALA A 165 -7.93 -15.30 13.39
C ALA A 165 -8.94 -14.28 12.86
N LEU A 166 -8.53 -13.40 11.93
CA LEU A 166 -9.40 -12.37 11.36
C LEU A 166 -10.27 -12.85 10.20
N VAL A 167 -9.94 -13.98 9.57
CA VAL A 167 -10.69 -14.51 8.42
C VAL A 167 -11.10 -15.96 8.68
N ASP A 168 -12.37 -16.28 8.45
CA ASP A 168 -12.83 -17.66 8.53
C ASP A 168 -12.46 -18.44 7.26
N LEU A 169 -11.48 -19.32 7.40
CA LEU A 169 -10.92 -20.19 6.36
C LEU A 169 -11.18 -21.68 6.62
N LYS A 170 -11.99 -22.02 7.64
CA LYS A 170 -12.15 -23.41 8.11
C LYS A 170 -12.87 -24.33 7.14
N ALA A 171 -13.69 -23.77 6.27
CA ALA A 171 -14.57 -24.54 5.38
C ALA A 171 -14.32 -24.24 3.89
N ILE A 172 -13.15 -23.70 3.54
CA ILE A 172 -12.83 -23.49 2.13
C ILE A 172 -12.51 -24.81 1.44
N ARG A 173 -12.93 -24.94 0.18
CA ARG A 173 -12.51 -26.04 -0.67
C ARG A 173 -11.01 -25.98 -0.93
N PRO A 174 -10.36 -27.10 -1.31
CA PRO A 174 -8.99 -27.04 -1.82
C PRO A 174 -8.87 -26.08 -3.01
N LEU A 175 -7.82 -25.26 -3.01
CA LEU A 175 -7.52 -24.31 -4.09
C LEU A 175 -6.08 -24.49 -4.55
N LYS A 176 -5.84 -24.45 -5.87
CA LYS A 176 -4.51 -24.35 -6.44
C LYS A 176 -4.19 -22.86 -6.65
N VAL A 177 -3.14 -22.36 -6.02
CA VAL A 177 -2.80 -20.94 -5.97
C VAL A 177 -1.37 -20.73 -6.44
N VAL A 178 -1.19 -19.95 -7.51
CA VAL A 178 0.14 -19.44 -7.87
C VAL A 178 0.39 -18.16 -7.11
N VAL A 179 1.54 -18.07 -6.43
CA VAL A 179 1.92 -16.84 -5.73
C VAL A 179 3.24 -16.34 -6.29
N ASP A 180 3.22 -15.10 -6.78
CA ASP A 180 4.39 -14.35 -7.20
C ASP A 180 4.83 -13.41 -6.08
N ALA A 181 5.99 -13.68 -5.51
CA ALA A 181 6.58 -12.86 -4.47
C ALA A 181 7.52 -11.77 -5.03
N GLY A 182 7.83 -11.77 -6.33
CA GLY A 182 8.72 -10.80 -6.98
C GLY A 182 10.08 -10.68 -6.30
N ASN A 183 10.63 -11.77 -5.75
CA ASN A 183 11.82 -11.81 -4.89
C ASN A 183 11.72 -10.95 -3.60
N GLY A 184 10.50 -10.51 -3.26
CA GLY A 184 10.18 -9.65 -2.12
C GLY A 184 9.71 -10.42 -0.88
N MET A 185 9.20 -9.67 0.10
CA MET A 185 8.84 -10.20 1.42
C MET A 185 7.65 -11.16 1.41
N GLY A 186 6.87 -11.23 0.32
CA GLY A 186 5.89 -12.29 0.10
C GLY A 186 6.49 -13.69 0.18
N GLY A 187 7.74 -13.88 -0.31
CA GLY A 187 8.47 -15.14 -0.22
C GLY A 187 8.79 -15.57 1.21
N HIS A 188 8.88 -14.61 2.15
CA HIS A 188 9.09 -14.86 3.58
C HIS A 188 7.79 -15.12 4.32
N THR A 189 6.74 -14.36 4.07
CA THR A 189 5.50 -14.39 4.87
C THR A 189 4.51 -15.45 4.42
N VAL A 190 4.32 -15.63 3.10
CA VAL A 190 3.34 -16.57 2.51
C VAL A 190 3.52 -18.01 3.03
N PRO A 191 4.74 -18.61 3.07
CA PRO A 191 4.89 -19.98 3.53
C PRO A 191 4.40 -20.21 4.96
N THR A 192 4.52 -19.21 5.83
CA THR A 192 4.09 -19.31 7.22
C THR A 192 2.58 -19.06 7.36
N VAL A 193 2.05 -18.04 6.70
CA VAL A 193 0.62 -17.68 6.77
C VAL A 193 -0.26 -18.76 6.11
N PHE A 194 0.17 -19.32 4.96
CA PHE A 194 -0.63 -20.34 4.25
C PHE A 194 -0.46 -21.75 4.79
N LYS A 195 0.45 -21.93 5.76
CA LYS A 195 0.69 -23.24 6.37
C LYS A 195 -0.58 -23.82 7.00
N GLY A 196 -0.95 -25.04 6.57
CA GLY A 196 -2.11 -25.76 7.10
C GLY A 196 -3.45 -25.37 6.47
N LEU A 197 -3.49 -24.40 5.57
CA LEU A 197 -4.65 -24.16 4.72
C LEU A 197 -4.74 -25.23 3.62
N PRO A 198 -5.94 -25.56 3.10
CA PRO A 198 -6.12 -26.55 2.04
C PRO A 198 -5.73 -25.94 0.66
N LEU A 199 -4.47 -25.50 0.54
CA LEU A 199 -3.94 -24.85 -0.65
C LEU A 199 -2.84 -25.71 -1.29
N ASP A 200 -2.92 -25.90 -2.62
CA ASP A 200 -1.82 -26.37 -3.46
C ASP A 200 -1.05 -25.13 -3.94
N LEU A 201 -0.01 -24.75 -3.17
CA LEU A 201 0.78 -23.56 -3.38
C LEU A 201 1.84 -23.78 -4.47
N VAL A 202 1.77 -23.02 -5.55
CA VAL A 202 2.79 -22.95 -6.60
C VAL A 202 3.60 -21.66 -6.42
N PRO A 203 4.83 -21.71 -5.87
CA PRO A 203 5.63 -20.53 -5.64
C PRO A 203 6.28 -20.03 -6.93
N LEU A 204 6.36 -18.68 -7.07
CA LEU A 204 7.08 -17.98 -8.11
C LEU A 204 7.91 -16.87 -7.48
N TYR A 205 9.23 -16.90 -7.71
CA TYR A 205 10.21 -15.91 -7.22
C TYR A 205 10.20 -15.70 -5.69
N PHE A 206 10.16 -16.79 -4.92
CA PHE A 206 10.13 -16.75 -3.45
C PHE A 206 11.51 -16.53 -2.80
N GLU A 207 12.60 -16.71 -3.55
CA GLU A 207 13.95 -16.39 -3.05
C GLU A 207 14.06 -14.89 -2.81
N LEU A 208 14.43 -14.51 -1.59
CA LEU A 208 14.57 -13.11 -1.22
C LEU A 208 15.80 -12.52 -1.89
N ASP A 209 15.59 -11.56 -2.80
CA ASP A 209 16.66 -10.87 -3.50
C ASP A 209 16.28 -9.42 -3.82
N GLY A 210 16.80 -8.48 -3.03
CA GLY A 210 16.55 -7.05 -3.21
C GLY A 210 17.12 -6.45 -4.48
N THR A 211 17.78 -7.24 -5.35
CA THR A 211 18.18 -6.82 -6.71
C THR A 211 17.08 -7.04 -7.74
N PHE A 212 16.02 -7.79 -7.40
CA PHE A 212 14.87 -8.08 -8.26
C PHE A 212 15.25 -8.67 -9.63
N PRO A 213 15.91 -9.84 -9.67
CA PRO A 213 16.52 -10.36 -10.90
C PRO A 213 15.51 -10.83 -11.96
N ASN A 214 14.24 -11.06 -11.59
CA ASN A 214 13.22 -11.60 -12.50
C ASN A 214 12.38 -10.46 -13.11
N HIS A 215 11.77 -9.64 -12.28
CA HIS A 215 11.03 -8.43 -12.67
C HIS A 215 11.01 -7.44 -11.50
N GLU A 216 10.65 -6.18 -11.78
CA GLU A 216 10.45 -5.19 -10.73
C GLU A 216 9.30 -5.61 -9.80
N ALA A 217 9.46 -5.44 -8.50
CA ALA A 217 8.45 -5.81 -7.49
C ALA A 217 7.28 -4.81 -7.44
N ASN A 218 6.73 -4.47 -8.60
CA ASN A 218 5.60 -3.55 -8.77
C ASN A 218 4.48 -4.22 -9.60
N PRO A 219 3.58 -4.99 -8.98
CA PRO A 219 2.49 -5.68 -9.69
C PRO A 219 1.45 -4.75 -10.32
N LEU A 220 1.47 -3.44 -10.01
CA LEU A 220 0.61 -2.45 -10.67
C LEU A 220 0.99 -2.25 -12.15
N ASP A 221 2.26 -2.44 -12.50
CA ASP A 221 2.71 -2.43 -13.89
C ASP A 221 2.40 -3.78 -14.55
N PRO A 222 1.55 -3.82 -15.59
CA PRO A 222 1.14 -5.08 -16.23
C PRO A 222 2.29 -5.95 -16.73
N LYS A 223 3.45 -5.36 -17.06
CA LYS A 223 4.62 -6.13 -17.50
C LYS A 223 5.16 -7.05 -16.41
N ASN A 224 4.96 -6.72 -15.13
CA ASN A 224 5.50 -7.43 -13.98
C ASN A 224 4.61 -8.59 -13.50
N ILE A 225 3.42 -8.77 -14.08
CA ILE A 225 2.52 -9.90 -13.75
C ILE A 225 2.39 -10.91 -14.90
N VAL A 226 3.12 -10.74 -16.00
CA VAL A 226 3.04 -11.61 -17.18
C VAL A 226 3.40 -13.06 -16.84
N ASP A 227 4.45 -13.27 -16.05
CA ASP A 227 4.89 -14.59 -15.64
C ASP A 227 3.88 -15.27 -14.71
N LEU A 228 3.26 -14.51 -13.80
CA LEU A 228 2.18 -15.00 -12.96
C LEU A 228 0.97 -15.43 -13.82
N GLN A 229 0.54 -14.60 -14.77
CA GLN A 229 -0.57 -14.91 -15.68
C GLN A 229 -0.31 -16.19 -16.47
N ALA A 230 0.90 -16.30 -17.06
CA ALA A 230 1.31 -17.50 -17.80
C ALA A 230 1.36 -18.75 -16.89
N ARG A 231 1.83 -18.61 -15.66
CA ARG A 231 1.94 -19.72 -14.71
C ARG A 231 0.57 -20.18 -14.22
N VAL A 232 -0.39 -19.26 -13.96
CA VAL A 232 -1.78 -19.60 -13.62
C VAL A 232 -2.40 -20.48 -14.68
N LEU A 233 -2.26 -20.10 -15.96
CA LEU A 233 -2.77 -20.88 -17.10
C LEU A 233 -2.09 -22.23 -17.24
N ALA A 234 -0.75 -22.28 -17.12
CA ALA A 234 0.02 -23.51 -17.29
C ALA A 234 -0.28 -24.55 -16.20
N GLU A 235 -0.52 -24.09 -14.97
CA GLU A 235 -0.85 -24.95 -13.83
C GLU A 235 -2.33 -25.30 -13.75
N GLY A 236 -3.21 -24.61 -14.49
CA GLY A 236 -4.66 -24.69 -14.31
C GLY A 236 -5.05 -24.30 -12.90
N ALA A 237 -4.44 -23.24 -12.38
CA ALA A 237 -4.67 -22.77 -11.03
C ALA A 237 -6.01 -22.07 -10.88
N ASP A 238 -6.60 -22.09 -9.69
CA ASP A 238 -7.84 -21.38 -9.37
C ASP A 238 -7.64 -19.86 -9.37
N LEU A 239 -6.43 -19.40 -8.99
CA LEU A 239 -6.05 -17.98 -9.01
C LEU A 239 -4.54 -17.80 -8.93
N GLY A 240 -4.11 -16.56 -9.22
CA GLY A 240 -2.77 -16.04 -8.96
C GLY A 240 -2.83 -14.88 -7.97
N LEU A 241 -1.80 -14.76 -7.11
CA LEU A 241 -1.59 -13.64 -6.21
C LEU A 241 -0.20 -13.06 -6.46
N ALA A 242 -0.08 -11.73 -6.62
CA ALA A 242 1.19 -11.04 -6.70
C ALA A 242 1.33 -10.05 -5.54
N PHE A 243 2.45 -10.12 -4.83
CA PHE A 243 2.82 -9.18 -3.78
C PHE A 243 3.88 -8.21 -4.29
N ASP A 244 3.86 -6.98 -3.77
CA ASP A 244 4.95 -6.04 -4.03
C ASP A 244 6.16 -6.30 -3.10
N GLY A 245 7.21 -5.48 -3.23
CA GLY A 245 8.50 -5.78 -2.60
C GLY A 245 8.45 -5.95 -1.09
N ASP A 246 7.67 -5.14 -0.37
CA ASP A 246 7.49 -5.24 1.08
C ASP A 246 6.16 -5.88 1.50
N ALA A 247 5.42 -6.42 0.53
CA ALA A 247 4.23 -7.25 0.66
C ALA A 247 3.05 -6.60 1.41
N ASP A 248 2.96 -5.26 1.42
CA ASP A 248 1.79 -4.56 1.96
C ASP A 248 0.63 -4.46 0.95
N ARG A 249 0.88 -4.82 -0.33
CA ARG A 249 -0.10 -4.88 -1.40
C ARG A 249 -0.25 -6.29 -1.96
N CYS A 250 -1.49 -6.61 -2.41
CA CYS A 250 -1.79 -7.87 -3.09
C CYS A 250 -2.63 -7.61 -4.34
N PHE A 251 -2.15 -8.09 -5.48
CA PHE A 251 -2.83 -8.10 -6.76
C PHE A 251 -3.31 -9.51 -7.09
N VAL A 252 -4.41 -9.61 -7.79
CA VAL A 252 -5.09 -10.88 -8.04
C VAL A 252 -5.20 -11.14 -9.55
N VAL A 253 -4.97 -12.38 -9.96
CA VAL A 253 -5.16 -12.89 -11.32
C VAL A 253 -6.19 -14.02 -11.27
N ASP A 254 -7.17 -14.01 -12.15
CA ASP A 254 -8.20 -15.06 -12.22
C ASP A 254 -7.68 -16.34 -12.91
N GLU A 255 -8.48 -17.40 -12.91
CA GLU A 255 -8.15 -18.70 -13.52
C GLU A 255 -7.94 -18.65 -15.03
N ARG A 256 -8.35 -17.56 -15.69
CA ARG A 256 -8.14 -17.31 -17.13
C ARG A 256 -6.86 -16.52 -17.41
N GLY A 257 -6.08 -16.20 -16.36
CA GLY A 257 -4.90 -15.37 -16.44
C GLY A 257 -5.20 -13.87 -16.61
N ALA A 258 -6.42 -13.43 -16.37
CA ALA A 258 -6.77 -12.02 -16.41
C ALA A 258 -6.52 -11.35 -15.06
N GLY A 259 -5.91 -10.15 -15.07
CA GLY A 259 -5.76 -9.34 -13.86
C GLY A 259 -7.11 -8.86 -13.35
N VAL A 260 -7.36 -9.02 -12.06
CA VAL A 260 -8.57 -8.52 -11.39
C VAL A 260 -8.32 -7.10 -10.90
N SER A 261 -9.26 -6.19 -11.18
CA SER A 261 -9.17 -4.80 -10.72
C SER A 261 -9.03 -4.72 -9.19
N PRO A 262 -8.06 -3.96 -8.64
CA PRO A 262 -7.98 -3.73 -7.20
C PRO A 262 -9.26 -3.11 -6.62
N SER A 263 -10.03 -2.35 -7.41
CA SER A 263 -11.34 -1.85 -7.00
C SER A 263 -12.37 -2.98 -6.83
N ALA A 264 -12.35 -4.00 -7.68
CA ALA A 264 -13.23 -5.16 -7.52
C ALA A 264 -12.88 -5.96 -6.25
N ILE A 265 -11.57 -6.12 -5.95
CA ILE A 265 -11.12 -6.73 -4.69
C ILE A 265 -11.52 -5.86 -3.50
N THR A 266 -11.37 -4.52 -3.58
CA THR A 266 -11.87 -3.60 -2.54
C THR A 266 -13.36 -3.80 -2.27
N ALA A 267 -14.18 -3.88 -3.32
CA ALA A 267 -15.63 -4.08 -3.19
C ALA A 267 -15.96 -5.47 -2.59
N LEU A 268 -15.28 -6.52 -3.02
CA LEU A 268 -15.43 -7.88 -2.49
C LEU A 268 -15.08 -7.93 -1.00
N VAL A 269 -13.93 -7.38 -0.60
CA VAL A 269 -13.49 -7.38 0.80
C VAL A 269 -14.42 -6.51 1.64
N ALA A 270 -14.85 -5.34 1.13
CA ALA A 270 -15.83 -4.48 1.81
C ALA A 270 -17.14 -5.22 2.10
N ALA A 271 -17.70 -5.96 1.14
CA ALA A 271 -18.90 -6.75 1.32
C ALA A 271 -18.72 -7.82 2.42
N ARG A 272 -17.56 -8.49 2.45
CA ARG A 272 -17.23 -9.50 3.47
C ARG A 272 -17.05 -8.87 4.86
N GLU A 273 -16.35 -7.76 4.97
CA GLU A 273 -16.19 -7.05 6.25
C GLU A 273 -17.51 -6.49 6.78
N LEU A 274 -18.36 -5.97 5.89
CA LEU A 274 -19.71 -5.56 6.27
C LEU A 274 -20.54 -6.74 6.77
N ALA A 275 -20.55 -7.88 6.07
CA ALA A 275 -21.25 -9.08 6.51
C ALA A 275 -20.75 -9.55 7.89
N ARG A 276 -19.43 -9.57 8.12
CA ARG A 276 -18.80 -9.90 9.41
C ARG A 276 -19.20 -8.92 10.50
N ASN A 277 -19.42 -7.66 10.18
CA ASN A 277 -19.84 -6.60 11.11
C ASN A 277 -21.39 -6.43 11.19
N GLY A 278 -22.16 -7.45 10.80
CA GLY A 278 -23.64 -7.47 10.91
C GLY A 278 -24.35 -6.57 9.91
N GLY A 279 -23.78 -6.33 8.72
CA GLY A 279 -24.35 -5.52 7.65
C GLY A 279 -24.29 -4.01 7.92
N LYS A 280 -23.36 -3.55 8.75
CA LYS A 280 -23.21 -2.13 9.11
C LYS A 280 -21.73 -1.73 9.18
N GLY A 281 -21.45 -0.48 8.91
CA GLY A 281 -20.11 0.08 9.07
C GLY A 281 -19.78 1.10 7.99
N THR A 282 -18.75 1.90 8.25
CA THR A 282 -18.18 2.82 7.28
C THR A 282 -17.05 2.13 6.53
N VAL A 283 -16.97 2.36 5.23
CA VAL A 283 -15.88 1.90 4.36
C VAL A 283 -15.28 3.11 3.66
N ILE A 284 -13.98 3.27 3.81
CA ILE A 284 -13.24 4.36 3.15
C ILE A 284 -12.75 3.88 1.78
N HIS A 285 -12.82 4.74 0.77
CA HIS A 285 -12.23 4.48 -0.54
C HIS A 285 -11.65 5.75 -1.16
N ASN A 286 -10.59 5.65 -1.93
CA ASN A 286 -10.08 6.83 -2.61
C ASN A 286 -10.90 7.19 -3.85
N LEU A 287 -10.70 8.41 -4.32
CA LEU A 287 -11.53 8.99 -5.39
C LEU A 287 -11.34 8.35 -6.78
N ILE A 288 -10.29 7.55 -6.96
CA ILE A 288 -10.01 6.81 -8.21
C ILE A 288 -10.41 5.34 -8.16
N THR A 289 -11.04 4.88 -7.07
CA THR A 289 -11.69 3.57 -7.06
C THR A 289 -12.94 3.59 -7.93
N SER A 290 -13.28 2.43 -8.50
CA SER A 290 -14.50 2.24 -9.30
C SER A 290 -15.78 2.65 -8.55
N TRP A 291 -16.78 3.12 -9.27
CA TRP A 291 -18.16 3.32 -8.77
C TRP A 291 -18.74 2.06 -8.15
N SER A 292 -18.30 0.87 -8.57
CA SER A 292 -18.74 -0.39 -7.95
C SER A 292 -18.45 -0.44 -6.45
N VAL A 293 -17.38 0.20 -5.96
CA VAL A 293 -17.04 0.18 -4.53
C VAL A 293 -18.12 0.84 -3.68
N PRO A 294 -18.48 2.13 -3.86
CA PRO A 294 -19.53 2.75 -3.06
C PRO A 294 -20.91 2.14 -3.29
N GLU A 295 -21.21 1.55 -4.45
CA GLU A 295 -22.46 0.85 -4.72
C GLU A 295 -22.54 -0.42 -3.90
N VAL A 296 -21.53 -1.30 -3.99
CA VAL A 296 -21.47 -2.55 -3.21
C VAL A 296 -21.52 -2.29 -1.71
N VAL A 297 -20.85 -1.25 -1.23
CA VAL A 297 -20.90 -0.86 0.18
C VAL A 297 -22.34 -0.54 0.61
N ARG A 298 -23.09 0.27 -0.17
CA ARG A 298 -24.49 0.61 0.13
C ARG A 298 -25.41 -0.61 0.04
N GLU A 299 -25.25 -1.44 -0.98
CA GLU A 299 -26.02 -2.68 -1.18
C GLU A 299 -25.87 -3.63 0.01
N ASN A 300 -24.71 -3.62 0.68
CA ASN A 300 -24.43 -4.43 1.87
C ASN A 300 -24.69 -3.68 3.20
N GLY A 301 -25.43 -2.56 3.17
CA GLY A 301 -25.87 -1.83 4.35
C GLY A 301 -24.81 -0.90 4.97
N GLY A 302 -23.66 -0.74 4.33
CA GLY A 302 -22.58 0.14 4.76
C GLY A 302 -22.72 1.58 4.28
N THR A 303 -21.87 2.45 4.83
CA THR A 303 -21.73 3.85 4.43
C THR A 303 -20.37 4.05 3.76
N PRO A 304 -20.32 4.33 2.44
CA PRO A 304 -19.05 4.65 1.79
C PRO A 304 -18.64 6.10 2.08
N VAL A 305 -17.36 6.32 2.36
CA VAL A 305 -16.74 7.64 2.49
C VAL A 305 -15.58 7.74 1.53
N ARG A 306 -15.61 8.77 0.68
CA ARG A 306 -14.60 9.02 -0.35
C ARG A 306 -13.52 9.97 0.15
N THR A 307 -12.25 9.63 -0.08
CA THR A 307 -11.10 10.46 0.30
C THR A 307 -10.14 10.69 -0.85
N ARG A 308 -9.13 11.53 -0.60
CA ARG A 308 -7.99 11.77 -1.49
C ARG A 308 -7.15 10.50 -1.66
N VAL A 309 -6.31 10.48 -2.71
CA VAL A 309 -5.35 9.39 -2.92
C VAL A 309 -4.18 9.49 -1.94
N GLY A 310 -3.88 8.40 -1.25
CA GLY A 310 -2.74 8.28 -0.36
C GLY A 310 -3.06 7.60 0.97
N HIS A 311 -2.20 6.67 1.35
CA HIS A 311 -2.43 5.79 2.49
C HIS A 311 -2.61 6.53 3.84
N SER A 312 -1.98 7.68 4.03
CA SER A 312 -2.17 8.47 5.26
C SER A 312 -3.57 9.05 5.38
N PHE A 313 -4.18 9.47 4.25
CA PHE A 313 -5.55 9.98 4.23
C PHE A 313 -6.54 8.88 4.56
N ILE A 314 -6.40 7.68 3.97
CA ILE A 314 -7.26 6.53 4.27
C ILE A 314 -7.24 6.22 5.77
N LYS A 315 -6.04 6.11 6.38
CA LYS A 315 -5.90 5.80 7.82
C LYS A 315 -6.52 6.86 8.72
N THR A 316 -6.37 8.14 8.36
CA THR A 316 -6.98 9.26 9.09
C THR A 316 -8.51 9.20 9.02
N GLU A 317 -9.08 9.07 7.82
CA GLU A 317 -10.52 8.95 7.62
C GLU A 317 -11.09 7.68 8.32
N MET A 318 -10.34 6.57 8.31
CA MET A 318 -10.75 5.38 9.05
C MET A 318 -10.87 5.63 10.55
N ALA A 319 -9.91 6.34 11.12
CA ALA A 319 -9.94 6.70 12.54
C ALA A 319 -11.07 7.68 12.87
N GLU A 320 -11.26 8.73 12.05
CA GLU A 320 -12.27 9.76 12.26
C GLU A 320 -13.70 9.22 12.12
N HIS A 321 -13.93 8.32 11.17
CA HIS A 321 -15.25 7.74 10.89
C HIS A 321 -15.50 6.41 11.60
N GLY A 322 -14.54 5.87 12.36
CA GLY A 322 -14.63 4.54 12.95
C GLY A 322 -14.87 3.45 11.89
N ALA A 323 -14.23 3.62 10.72
CA ALA A 323 -14.45 2.75 9.58
C ALA A 323 -13.93 1.33 9.85
N ILE A 324 -14.63 0.33 9.30
CA ILE A 324 -14.27 -1.08 9.47
C ILE A 324 -13.22 -1.53 8.46
N PHE A 325 -13.21 -0.90 7.28
CA PHE A 325 -12.36 -1.24 6.16
C PHE A 325 -12.08 -0.01 5.30
N GLY A 326 -10.93 -0.01 4.62
CA GLY A 326 -10.60 0.95 3.59
C GLY A 326 -9.89 0.28 2.43
N GLY A 327 -10.01 0.82 1.22
CA GLY A 327 -9.31 0.29 0.05
C GLY A 327 -8.98 1.33 -1.00
N GLU A 328 -7.90 1.05 -1.75
CA GLU A 328 -7.41 1.91 -2.81
C GLU A 328 -7.30 1.17 -4.15
N HIS A 329 -7.37 1.90 -5.23
CA HIS A 329 -7.08 1.37 -6.57
C HIS A 329 -5.61 0.90 -6.73
N SER A 330 -4.73 1.34 -5.85
CA SER A 330 -3.31 0.91 -5.77
C SER A 330 -3.09 -0.44 -5.10
N ALA A 331 -4.17 -1.17 -4.75
CA ALA A 331 -4.16 -2.45 -4.04
C ALA A 331 -3.62 -2.40 -2.59
N HIS A 332 -3.79 -1.25 -1.91
CA HIS A 332 -3.69 -1.21 -0.46
C HIS A 332 -5.07 -1.45 0.15
N TYR A 333 -5.13 -2.30 1.18
CA TYR A 333 -6.35 -2.70 1.85
C TYR A 333 -6.16 -2.58 3.35
N TYR A 334 -6.96 -1.73 4.00
CA TYR A 334 -6.82 -1.30 5.40
C TYR A 334 -7.92 -1.91 6.24
N PHE A 335 -7.58 -2.44 7.41
CA PHE A 335 -8.54 -3.14 8.25
C PHE A 335 -8.55 -2.55 9.67
N ARG A 336 -9.75 -2.24 10.19
CA ARG A 336 -9.90 -1.76 11.58
C ARG A 336 -9.29 -2.73 12.58
N ASP A 337 -9.56 -4.02 12.40
CA ASP A 337 -9.12 -5.07 13.31
C ASP A 337 -7.63 -5.43 13.13
N PHE A 338 -6.97 -4.71 12.23
CA PHE A 338 -5.52 -4.67 12.02
C PHE A 338 -4.98 -3.24 12.24
N TRP A 339 -5.46 -2.55 13.28
CA TRP A 339 -5.05 -1.18 13.69
C TRP A 339 -5.21 -0.13 12.57
N ASN A 340 -6.20 -0.25 11.72
CA ASN A 340 -6.40 0.58 10.52
C ASN A 340 -5.18 0.55 9.56
N ALA A 341 -4.28 -0.41 9.72
CA ALA A 341 -3.13 -0.56 8.84
C ALA A 341 -3.48 -1.38 7.60
N ASP A 342 -2.67 -1.18 6.56
CA ASP A 342 -2.77 -1.91 5.31
C ASP A 342 -2.06 -3.27 5.42
N THR A 343 -2.67 -4.27 4.79
CA THR A 343 -2.10 -5.62 4.68
C THR A 343 -2.60 -6.31 3.42
N GLY A 344 -1.68 -6.54 2.48
CA GLY A 344 -1.95 -7.32 1.28
C GLY A 344 -2.24 -8.79 1.60
N MET A 345 -1.60 -9.32 2.64
CA MET A 345 -1.79 -10.70 3.07
C MET A 345 -3.20 -10.95 3.58
N LEU A 346 -3.77 -10.04 4.38
CA LEU A 346 -5.14 -10.18 4.87
C LEU A 346 -6.16 -10.07 3.73
N ALA A 347 -5.90 -9.20 2.76
CA ALA A 347 -6.71 -9.11 1.54
C ALA A 347 -6.67 -10.43 0.73
N ALA A 348 -5.48 -11.03 0.57
CA ALA A 348 -5.31 -12.34 -0.05
C ALA A 348 -6.13 -13.42 0.67
N LEU A 349 -6.10 -13.46 2.01
CA LEU A 349 -6.90 -14.40 2.81
C LEU A 349 -8.41 -14.19 2.60
N HIS A 350 -8.88 -12.95 2.48
CA HIS A 350 -10.29 -12.66 2.14
C HIS A 350 -10.69 -13.18 0.76
N VAL A 351 -9.81 -13.02 -0.25
CA VAL A 351 -10.03 -13.55 -1.61
C VAL A 351 -10.09 -15.08 -1.58
N LEU A 352 -9.12 -15.73 -0.90
CA LEU A 352 -9.11 -17.20 -0.72
C LEU A 352 -10.37 -17.70 -0.01
N ALA A 353 -10.81 -17.01 1.03
CA ALA A 353 -12.03 -17.36 1.75
C ALA A 353 -13.29 -17.18 0.89
N ALA A 354 -13.34 -16.13 0.07
CA ALA A 354 -14.47 -15.88 -0.83
C ALA A 354 -14.54 -16.94 -1.93
N LEU A 355 -13.42 -17.23 -2.58
CA LEU A 355 -13.35 -18.22 -3.65
C LEU A 355 -13.55 -19.65 -3.12
N GLY A 356 -12.88 -19.99 -2.03
CA GLY A 356 -12.99 -21.33 -1.43
C GLY A 356 -14.33 -21.62 -0.77
N GLY A 357 -15.14 -20.61 -0.48
CA GLY A 357 -16.48 -20.72 0.08
C GLY A 357 -17.58 -20.98 -0.95
N GLN A 358 -17.26 -21.11 -2.25
CA GLN A 358 -18.21 -21.35 -3.33
C GLN A 358 -17.59 -22.26 -4.41
N ASP A 359 -18.42 -22.81 -5.33
CA ASP A 359 -17.99 -23.81 -6.32
C ASP A 359 -17.49 -23.19 -7.64
N GLY A 360 -17.89 -21.94 -7.95
CA GLY A 360 -17.57 -21.29 -9.22
C GLY A 360 -16.12 -20.79 -9.29
N PRO A 361 -15.66 -20.39 -10.49
CA PRO A 361 -14.32 -19.80 -10.67
C PRO A 361 -14.25 -18.36 -10.15
N LEU A 362 -13.04 -17.84 -9.98
CA LEU A 362 -12.81 -16.48 -9.49
C LEU A 362 -13.41 -15.44 -10.45
N SER A 363 -13.27 -15.63 -11.75
CA SER A 363 -13.81 -14.71 -12.75
C SER A 363 -15.33 -14.48 -12.65
N GLU A 364 -16.09 -15.51 -12.29
CA GLU A 364 -17.53 -15.38 -12.05
C GLU A 364 -17.82 -14.66 -10.70
N LEU A 365 -17.04 -14.98 -9.67
CA LEU A 365 -17.16 -14.34 -8.37
C LEU A 365 -16.92 -12.83 -8.46
N VAL A 366 -15.84 -12.41 -9.12
CA VAL A 366 -15.47 -10.99 -9.19
C VAL A 366 -16.35 -10.18 -10.14
N ALA A 367 -17.02 -10.81 -11.12
CA ALA A 367 -17.92 -10.12 -12.04
C ALA A 367 -19.05 -9.34 -11.33
N ALA A 368 -19.45 -9.77 -10.13
CA ALA A 368 -20.42 -9.03 -9.31
C ALA A 368 -19.89 -7.70 -8.77
N TYR A 369 -18.58 -7.54 -8.73
CA TYR A 369 -17.83 -6.40 -8.16
C TYR A 369 -17.12 -5.56 -9.21
N ASP A 370 -16.88 -6.09 -10.40
CA ASP A 370 -16.23 -5.43 -11.55
C ASP A 370 -17.28 -5.05 -12.59
N ARG A 371 -18.01 -3.96 -12.32
CA ARG A 371 -19.25 -3.58 -13.03
C ARG A 371 -19.03 -2.55 -14.14
N TYR A 372 -17.86 -1.93 -14.19
CA TYR A 372 -17.54 -0.79 -15.04
C TYR A 372 -16.25 -1.02 -15.82
N ALA A 373 -16.13 -0.37 -16.97
CA ALA A 373 -14.91 -0.40 -17.76
C ALA A 373 -13.98 0.74 -17.32
N GLY A 374 -12.78 0.40 -16.85
CA GLY A 374 -11.75 1.33 -16.40
C GLY A 374 -10.57 1.41 -17.36
N SER A 375 -9.96 2.61 -17.50
CA SER A 375 -8.77 2.82 -18.34
C SER A 375 -7.46 2.38 -17.67
N GLY A 376 -7.47 2.14 -16.34
CA GLY A 376 -6.26 2.21 -15.54
C GLY A 376 -5.69 3.64 -15.46
N GLU A 377 -4.56 3.81 -14.77
CA GLU A 377 -3.88 5.10 -14.69
C GLU A 377 -3.02 5.34 -15.94
N ILE A 378 -3.23 6.47 -16.60
CA ILE A 378 -2.49 6.88 -17.79
C ILE A 378 -1.70 8.15 -17.50
N ASN A 379 -0.37 8.08 -17.61
CA ASN A 379 0.53 9.19 -17.38
C ASN A 379 0.78 9.99 -18.68
N SER A 380 0.75 11.31 -18.58
CA SER A 380 1.10 12.22 -19.68
C SER A 380 2.01 13.35 -19.19
N THR A 381 3.17 13.51 -19.83
CA THR A 381 4.08 14.63 -19.56
C THR A 381 3.47 15.92 -20.15
N VAL A 382 3.40 16.99 -19.36
CA VAL A 382 2.88 18.30 -19.77
C VAL A 382 3.83 19.40 -19.32
N ALA A 383 3.84 20.50 -20.08
CA ALA A 383 4.69 21.66 -19.77
C ALA A 383 4.15 22.44 -18.55
N ASP A 384 2.83 22.55 -18.41
CA ASP A 384 2.15 23.25 -17.32
C ASP A 384 0.89 22.46 -16.90
N GLN A 385 0.99 21.82 -15.75
CA GLN A 385 -0.10 21.02 -15.18
C GLN A 385 -1.34 21.87 -14.88
N ALA A 386 -1.16 23.08 -14.32
CA ALA A 386 -2.28 23.95 -13.92
C ALA A 386 -3.02 24.51 -15.14
N ALA A 387 -2.28 24.92 -16.18
CA ALA A 387 -2.87 25.36 -17.42
C ALA A 387 -3.66 24.25 -18.12
N SER A 388 -3.12 23.01 -18.15
CA SER A 388 -3.80 21.85 -18.72
C SER A 388 -5.10 21.51 -17.97
N LEU A 389 -5.09 21.51 -16.63
CA LEU A 389 -6.29 21.30 -15.82
C LEU A 389 -7.36 22.36 -16.09
N THR A 390 -6.95 23.63 -16.20
CA THR A 390 -7.85 24.76 -16.51
C THR A 390 -8.47 24.62 -17.89
N ALA A 391 -7.69 24.27 -18.91
CA ALA A 391 -8.15 24.06 -20.27
C ALA A 391 -9.18 22.94 -20.37
N ILE A 392 -8.92 21.80 -19.70
CA ILE A 392 -9.82 20.65 -19.67
C ILE A 392 -11.13 21.01 -18.96
N ARG A 393 -11.06 21.66 -17.79
CA ARG A 393 -12.26 22.15 -17.10
C ARG A 393 -13.10 23.06 -18.01
N SER A 394 -12.46 23.99 -18.73
CA SER A 394 -13.16 24.88 -19.65
C SER A 394 -13.83 24.13 -20.80
N ALA A 395 -13.19 23.13 -21.38
CA ALA A 395 -13.75 22.31 -22.46
C ALA A 395 -15.02 21.57 -22.04
N TYR A 396 -15.09 21.11 -20.78
CA TYR A 396 -16.25 20.41 -20.25
C TYR A 396 -17.31 21.31 -19.61
N SER A 397 -17.02 22.59 -19.33
CA SER A 397 -17.92 23.52 -18.62
C SER A 397 -19.19 23.90 -19.40
N THR A 398 -19.21 23.64 -20.70
CA THR A 398 -20.37 23.94 -21.57
C THR A 398 -21.38 22.79 -21.66
N ARG A 399 -21.13 21.68 -21.00
CA ARG A 399 -21.97 20.46 -21.01
C ARG A 399 -22.89 20.45 -19.78
N ASP A 400 -24.18 20.35 -19.99
CA ASP A 400 -25.21 20.41 -18.93
C ASP A 400 -25.27 19.17 -18.03
N ASP A 401 -24.71 18.04 -18.51
CA ASP A 401 -24.72 16.73 -17.81
C ASP A 401 -23.49 16.49 -16.93
N ILE A 402 -22.69 17.53 -16.68
CA ILE A 402 -21.38 17.42 -16.01
C ILE A 402 -21.41 18.01 -14.60
N THR A 403 -20.77 17.32 -13.68
CA THR A 403 -20.40 17.86 -12.36
C THR A 403 -18.89 17.85 -12.19
N PHE A 404 -18.37 18.84 -11.47
CA PHE A 404 -16.96 18.98 -11.13
C PHE A 404 -16.72 18.78 -9.65
N ASP A 405 -15.59 18.17 -9.31
CA ASP A 405 -15.13 17.98 -7.94
C ASP A 405 -13.61 18.18 -7.88
N ASP A 406 -13.15 18.92 -6.88
CA ASP A 406 -11.76 19.33 -6.70
C ASP A 406 -11.12 18.68 -5.44
N LEU A 407 -11.64 17.55 -4.98
CA LEU A 407 -11.14 16.89 -3.77
C LEU A 407 -9.63 16.54 -3.89
N ASP A 408 -9.22 16.02 -5.06
CA ASP A 408 -7.80 15.75 -5.38
C ASP A 408 -7.63 15.79 -6.91
N GLY A 409 -7.12 16.92 -7.41
CA GLY A 409 -7.09 17.20 -8.83
C GLY A 409 -8.48 17.60 -9.37
N LEU A 410 -8.73 17.30 -10.63
CA LEU A 410 -9.99 17.57 -11.31
C LEU A 410 -10.74 16.28 -11.57
N THR A 411 -11.85 16.05 -10.88
CA THR A 411 -12.80 15.00 -11.24
C THR A 411 -13.96 15.59 -12.03
N VAL A 412 -14.26 14.99 -13.16
CA VAL A 412 -15.39 15.31 -14.03
C VAL A 412 -16.30 14.09 -14.08
N THR A 413 -17.56 14.28 -13.75
CA THR A 413 -18.54 13.19 -13.68
C THR A 413 -19.76 13.50 -14.54
N SER A 414 -20.16 12.54 -15.38
CA SER A 414 -21.42 12.49 -16.12
C SER A 414 -22.28 11.32 -15.61
N THR A 415 -23.41 11.10 -16.23
CA THR A 415 -24.33 10.00 -15.88
C THR A 415 -23.71 8.61 -16.11
N ASP A 416 -22.90 8.44 -17.17
CA ASP A 416 -22.42 7.16 -17.65
C ASP A 416 -20.91 6.97 -17.55
N TRP A 417 -20.16 8.01 -17.16
CA TRP A 417 -18.71 7.99 -17.03
C TRP A 417 -18.21 9.05 -16.05
N TRP A 418 -17.00 8.84 -15.56
CA TRP A 418 -16.20 9.85 -14.89
C TRP A 418 -14.75 9.75 -15.32
N PHE A 419 -14.02 10.84 -15.14
CA PHE A 419 -12.57 10.81 -15.12
C PHE A 419 -12.03 11.68 -13.99
N ASN A 420 -10.84 11.30 -13.51
CA ASN A 420 -10.03 12.13 -12.62
C ASN A 420 -8.69 12.44 -13.29
N LEU A 421 -8.30 13.69 -13.25
CA LEU A 421 -7.04 14.19 -13.75
C LEU A 421 -6.27 14.86 -12.61
N ARG A 422 -5.15 14.27 -12.23
CA ARG A 422 -4.37 14.66 -11.07
C ARG A 422 -2.93 14.98 -11.46
N ALA A 423 -2.38 16.10 -10.93
CA ALA A 423 -0.97 16.40 -11.05
C ALA A 423 -0.11 15.46 -10.21
N SER A 424 1.02 15.02 -10.75
CA SER A 424 2.06 14.40 -9.94
C SER A 424 2.74 15.46 -9.07
N ASN A 425 3.01 15.14 -7.82
CA ASN A 425 3.71 16.04 -6.89
C ASN A 425 5.23 16.07 -7.11
N THR A 426 5.77 15.12 -7.88
CA THR A 426 7.22 14.90 -8.01
C THR A 426 7.72 15.02 -9.44
N GLU A 427 6.84 14.94 -10.43
CA GLU A 427 7.17 14.93 -11.85
C GLU A 427 6.22 15.82 -12.64
N PRO A 428 6.60 16.37 -13.81
CA PRO A 428 5.73 17.17 -14.66
C PRO A 428 4.72 16.28 -15.42
N LEU A 429 3.96 15.47 -14.67
CA LEU A 429 3.00 14.50 -15.19
C LEU A 429 1.58 14.82 -14.73
N LEU A 430 0.63 14.62 -15.63
CA LEU A 430 -0.78 14.46 -15.31
C LEU A 430 -1.15 12.97 -15.36
N ARG A 431 -1.85 12.51 -14.34
CA ARG A 431 -2.34 11.14 -14.17
C ARG A 431 -3.84 11.12 -14.46
N LEU A 432 -4.23 10.43 -15.51
CA LEU A 432 -5.62 10.27 -15.93
C LEU A 432 -6.13 8.89 -15.52
N ASN A 433 -7.29 8.85 -14.86
CA ASN A 433 -8.11 7.66 -14.68
C ASN A 433 -9.49 7.92 -15.26
N VAL A 434 -10.00 7.00 -16.07
CA VAL A 434 -11.33 7.08 -16.68
C VAL A 434 -12.10 5.82 -16.37
N GLU A 435 -13.38 5.95 -16.04
CA GLU A 435 -14.31 4.83 -15.90
C GLU A 435 -15.64 5.14 -16.56
N ALA A 436 -16.25 4.14 -17.16
CA ALA A 436 -17.57 4.24 -17.77
C ALA A 436 -18.36 2.94 -17.66
N ARG A 437 -19.67 2.98 -17.98
CA ARG A 437 -20.55 1.81 -17.96
C ARG A 437 -20.14 0.72 -18.95
N ASP A 438 -19.44 1.07 -20.01
CA ASP A 438 -18.96 0.15 -21.02
C ASP A 438 -17.63 0.62 -21.64
N GLU A 439 -16.90 -0.32 -22.23
CA GLU A 439 -15.57 -0.11 -22.80
C GLU A 439 -15.56 0.91 -23.95
N ARG A 440 -16.63 0.96 -24.76
CA ARG A 440 -16.74 1.90 -25.87
C ARG A 440 -16.81 3.34 -25.37
N THR A 441 -17.64 3.59 -24.36
CA THR A 441 -17.80 4.89 -23.73
C THR A 441 -16.51 5.30 -23.02
N MET A 442 -15.90 4.37 -22.25
CA MET A 442 -14.62 4.61 -21.56
C MET A 442 -13.52 5.00 -22.56
N THR A 443 -13.38 4.24 -23.63
CA THR A 443 -12.38 4.50 -24.69
C THR A 443 -12.59 5.87 -25.34
N ALA A 444 -13.83 6.23 -25.66
CA ALA A 444 -14.14 7.52 -26.27
C ALA A 444 -13.80 8.71 -25.35
N VAL A 445 -14.17 8.62 -24.06
CA VAL A 445 -13.86 9.66 -23.07
C VAL A 445 -12.35 9.76 -22.84
N ARG A 446 -11.68 8.61 -22.67
CA ARG A 446 -10.23 8.53 -22.49
C ARG A 446 -9.50 9.24 -23.64
N ASP A 447 -9.85 8.92 -24.87
CA ASP A 447 -9.18 9.44 -26.06
C ASP A 447 -9.45 10.93 -26.25
N GLU A 448 -10.69 11.41 -25.96
CA GLU A 448 -11.04 12.83 -25.92
C GLU A 448 -10.18 13.60 -24.92
N VAL A 449 -10.10 13.13 -23.68
CA VAL A 449 -9.31 13.77 -22.61
C VAL A 449 -7.82 13.76 -22.94
N LEU A 450 -7.28 12.63 -23.43
CA LEU A 450 -5.88 12.55 -23.83
C LEU A 450 -5.52 13.47 -24.98
N ALA A 451 -6.43 13.68 -25.95
CA ALA A 451 -6.24 14.65 -27.02
C ALA A 451 -6.13 16.09 -26.46
N LEU A 452 -6.95 16.45 -25.47
CA LEU A 452 -6.88 17.77 -24.81
C LEU A 452 -5.61 17.94 -23.96
N ILE A 453 -5.13 16.88 -23.31
CA ILE A 453 -3.89 16.91 -22.50
C ILE A 453 -2.66 17.12 -23.38
N ARG A 454 -2.67 16.55 -24.59
CA ARG A 454 -1.51 16.47 -25.50
C ARG A 454 -1.52 17.54 -26.59
N ALA A 455 -2.55 18.39 -26.62
CA ALA A 455 -2.65 19.55 -27.52
C ALA A 455 -1.76 20.71 -27.05
#